data_8b21564240e2c3d9c951b4a663be0c08
#
_entry.id   8b21564240e2c3d9c951b4a663be0c08
#
_cell.length_a   1.000
_cell.length_b   1.000
_cell.length_c   1.000
_cell.angle_alpha   90.00
_cell.angle_beta   90.00
_cell.angle_gamma   90.00
#
_symmetry.space_group_name_H-M   'P 1'
#
loop_
_entity.id
_entity.type
_entity.pdbx_description
1 polymer ?
#
loop_
_entity_poly.entity_id
_entity_poly.type
_entity_poly.pdbx_seq_one_letter_code
_entity_poly.pdbx_strand_id
1 'polypeptide(L)'
;MRNSPAAGDWPAFPPSVVVQVKALACELPYRLGLPLSRFSVADIRREVVAQVIVADVSGATLWRWLSADALRPWRHRSWIFPRDPQFAEKAGRILDLYGRVWEGRKLGLTEFVISADEKTSIQARQRKHFPLPPAPGLPMRVEHEYKRHGAWTYLAAWDVHQGRLFGRCEVKNGIGPTDQLVGDVMAQEPYKSARRVFWIMDNCSAHRGQKAVQRFRLKWPNTVLVHTPIHASWLNQIEIYFSILQRKALTPKDFSCLAEAEERILGFQSHYQQIAKPFEWTFTRRDLQVLLEKTQNRELAQVA
;
A
#
# COMPACT_ATOMS: atom_id res chain seq x y z
N MET A 1 14.64 15.50 67.05
CA MET A 1 13.42 15.84 66.29
C MET A 1 13.45 15.00 64.98
N ARG A 2 12.61 13.99 64.91
CA ARG A 2 12.48 13.14 63.66
C ARG A 2 11.48 13.85 62.74
N ASN A 3 11.92 14.24 61.55
CA ASN A 3 11.04 14.74 60.52
C ASN A 3 10.09 13.62 60.10
N SER A 4 8.81 13.77 60.32
CA SER A 4 7.76 12.96 59.72
C SER A 4 7.77 13.22 58.21
N PRO A 5 7.67 12.18 57.36
CA PRO A 5 7.56 12.40 55.93
C PRO A 5 6.24 13.13 55.61
N ALA A 6 6.32 14.10 54.72
CA ALA A 6 5.17 14.89 54.28
C ALA A 6 4.10 13.96 53.67
N ALA A 7 2.86 14.14 54.11
CA ALA A 7 1.69 13.51 53.53
C ALA A 7 1.50 14.02 52.12
N GLY A 8 1.82 13.20 51.11
CA GLY A 8 1.61 13.66 49.74
C GLY A 8 2.14 12.83 48.58
N ASP A 9 2.54 11.56 48.73
CA ASP A 9 3.09 10.79 47.58
C ASP A 9 2.49 9.38 47.42
N TRP A 10 1.24 9.21 47.75
CA TRP A 10 0.54 8.02 47.35
C TRP A 10 -0.01 8.24 45.92
N PRO A 11 0.29 7.38 44.92
CA PRO A 11 -0.33 7.50 43.63
C PRO A 11 -1.84 7.45 43.78
N ALA A 12 -2.54 8.42 43.23
CA ALA A 12 -4.00 8.58 43.34
C ALA A 12 -4.80 7.31 42.97
N PHE A 13 -4.12 6.32 42.36
CA PHE A 13 -4.68 5.03 41.96
C PHE A 13 -3.70 3.90 42.29
N PRO A 14 -4.16 2.78 42.85
CA PRO A 14 -3.30 1.63 43.09
C PRO A 14 -2.84 0.98 41.77
N PRO A 15 -1.65 0.34 41.75
CA PRO A 15 -1.10 -0.31 40.55
C PRO A 15 -2.06 -1.32 39.91
N SER A 16 -2.86 -2.03 40.70
CA SER A 16 -3.85 -3.00 40.21
C SER A 16 -4.91 -2.35 39.32
N VAL A 17 -5.36 -1.16 39.63
CA VAL A 17 -6.30 -0.38 38.82
C VAL A 17 -5.68 -0.01 37.48
N VAL A 18 -4.43 0.44 37.48
CA VAL A 18 -3.71 0.78 36.24
C VAL A 18 -3.58 -0.44 35.31
N VAL A 19 -3.29 -1.62 35.89
CA VAL A 19 -3.20 -2.88 35.14
C VAL A 19 -4.56 -3.25 34.56
N GLN A 20 -5.66 -3.16 35.30
CA GLN A 20 -7.01 -3.45 34.83
C GLN A 20 -7.43 -2.50 33.70
N VAL A 21 -7.14 -1.21 33.80
CA VAL A 21 -7.40 -0.24 32.72
C VAL A 21 -6.60 -0.57 31.46
N LYS A 22 -5.33 -0.94 31.59
CA LYS A 22 -4.50 -1.35 30.46
C LYS A 22 -5.01 -2.65 29.83
N ALA A 23 -5.43 -3.62 30.63
CA ALA A 23 -6.03 -4.87 30.15
C ALA A 23 -7.31 -4.59 29.34
N LEU A 24 -8.22 -3.77 29.87
CA LEU A 24 -9.42 -3.35 29.15
C LEU A 24 -9.08 -2.64 27.84
N ALA A 25 -8.10 -1.75 27.83
CA ALA A 25 -7.67 -1.03 26.64
C ALA A 25 -7.05 -1.94 25.57
N CYS A 26 -6.58 -3.13 25.91
CA CYS A 26 -6.07 -4.15 24.99
C CYS A 26 -7.16 -5.07 24.45
N GLU A 27 -8.37 -5.03 24.99
CA GLU A 27 -9.50 -5.81 24.47
C GLU A 27 -10.08 -5.17 23.21
N LEU A 28 -10.75 -6.01 22.41
CA LEU A 28 -11.52 -5.52 21.28
C LEU A 28 -12.92 -5.09 21.74
N PRO A 29 -13.40 -3.88 21.42
CA PRO A 29 -14.67 -3.37 21.93
C PRO A 29 -15.86 -4.32 21.73
N TYR A 30 -15.94 -5.00 20.60
CA TYR A 30 -17.03 -5.95 20.30
C TYR A 30 -17.07 -7.16 21.25
N ARG A 31 -15.93 -7.58 21.82
CA ARG A 31 -15.87 -8.65 22.83
C ARG A 31 -16.51 -8.22 24.15
N LEU A 32 -16.58 -6.92 24.38
CA LEU A 32 -17.27 -6.31 25.51
C LEU A 32 -18.72 -5.94 25.17
N GLY A 33 -19.24 -6.38 24.01
CA GLY A 33 -20.59 -6.06 23.56
C GLY A 33 -20.79 -4.63 23.06
N LEU A 34 -19.69 -3.87 22.83
CA LEU A 34 -19.76 -2.48 22.40
C LEU A 34 -19.78 -2.39 20.86
N PRO A 35 -20.66 -1.58 20.25
CA PRO A 35 -20.74 -1.40 18.81
C PRO A 35 -19.66 -0.43 18.30
N LEU A 36 -18.40 -0.67 18.68
CA LEU A 36 -17.24 0.14 18.33
C LEU A 36 -16.19 -0.73 17.64
N SER A 37 -15.53 -0.18 16.63
CA SER A 37 -14.40 -0.84 15.98
C SER A 37 -13.07 -0.65 16.73
N ARG A 38 -12.97 0.37 17.58
CA ARG A 38 -11.78 0.70 18.37
C ARG A 38 -12.16 1.63 19.52
N PHE A 39 -11.33 1.67 20.56
CA PHE A 39 -11.50 2.61 21.65
C PHE A 39 -10.86 3.97 21.37
N SER A 40 -11.55 5.05 21.73
CA SER A 40 -10.94 6.33 22.08
C SER A 40 -10.61 6.38 23.58
N VAL A 41 -9.83 7.39 24.01
CA VAL A 41 -9.60 7.62 25.46
C VAL A 41 -10.90 7.87 26.20
N ALA A 42 -11.86 8.56 25.57
CA ALA A 42 -13.17 8.83 26.16
C ALA A 42 -14.01 7.55 26.30
N ASP A 43 -13.92 6.63 25.35
CA ASP A 43 -14.61 5.34 25.43
C ASP A 43 -14.03 4.49 26.57
N ILE A 44 -12.71 4.41 26.67
CA ILE A 44 -12.04 3.71 27.79
C ILE A 44 -12.46 4.31 29.13
N ARG A 45 -12.53 5.65 29.24
CA ARG A 45 -13.01 6.30 30.49
C ARG A 45 -14.41 5.86 30.85
N ARG A 46 -15.34 5.86 29.88
CA ARG A 46 -16.71 5.40 30.12
C ARG A 46 -16.75 3.96 30.59
N GLU A 47 -15.98 3.11 29.93
CA GLU A 47 -15.99 1.67 30.17
C GLU A 47 -15.37 1.30 31.53
N VAL A 48 -14.25 1.91 31.92
CA VAL A 48 -13.63 1.65 33.24
C VAL A 48 -14.50 2.12 34.40
N VAL A 49 -15.32 3.13 34.18
CA VAL A 49 -16.32 3.57 35.18
C VAL A 49 -17.53 2.64 35.18
N ALA A 50 -18.03 2.25 34.01
CA ALA A 50 -19.16 1.32 33.88
C ALA A 50 -18.86 -0.06 34.50
N GLN A 51 -17.62 -0.56 34.33
CA GLN A 51 -17.17 -1.82 34.94
C GLN A 51 -16.69 -1.66 36.40
N VAL A 52 -16.88 -0.50 36.99
CA VAL A 52 -16.53 -0.20 38.41
C VAL A 52 -15.03 -0.46 38.69
N ILE A 53 -14.17 -0.33 37.70
CA ILE A 53 -12.70 -0.43 37.87
C ILE A 53 -12.20 0.80 38.63
N VAL A 54 -12.78 1.99 38.34
CA VAL A 54 -12.55 3.24 39.02
C VAL A 54 -13.86 4.00 39.16
N ALA A 55 -13.99 4.82 40.22
CA ALA A 55 -15.15 5.71 40.35
C ALA A 55 -15.11 6.86 39.34
N ASP A 56 -13.93 7.42 39.12
CA ASP A 56 -13.65 8.40 38.03
C ASP A 56 -12.14 8.47 37.74
N VAL A 57 -11.81 8.88 36.51
CA VAL A 57 -10.43 9.08 36.07
C VAL A 57 -10.38 10.09 34.95
N SER A 58 -9.42 11.00 34.95
CA SER A 58 -9.26 11.97 33.87
C SER A 58 -8.73 11.32 32.57
N GLY A 59 -9.17 11.85 31.42
CA GLY A 59 -8.62 11.40 30.11
C GLY A 59 -7.10 11.60 30.00
N ALA A 60 -6.55 12.65 30.64
CA ALA A 60 -5.11 12.90 30.67
C ALA A 60 -4.36 11.81 31.46
N THR A 61 -4.93 11.32 32.55
CA THR A 61 -4.37 10.22 33.36
C THR A 61 -4.38 8.93 32.57
N LEU A 62 -5.51 8.58 31.93
CA LEU A 62 -5.60 7.41 31.04
C LEU A 62 -4.59 7.49 29.90
N TRP A 63 -4.49 8.65 29.24
CA TRP A 63 -3.53 8.84 28.16
C TRP A 63 -2.09 8.63 28.64
N ARG A 64 -1.70 9.12 29.81
CA ARG A 64 -0.37 8.91 30.41
C ARG A 64 -0.12 7.42 30.69
N TRP A 65 -1.07 6.72 31.30
CA TRP A 65 -0.92 5.27 31.57
C TRP A 65 -0.75 4.44 30.33
N LEU A 66 -1.56 4.71 29.30
CA LEU A 66 -1.50 3.98 28.03
C LEU A 66 -0.22 4.33 27.24
N SER A 67 0.19 5.60 27.29
CA SER A 67 1.40 6.05 26.60
C SER A 67 2.68 5.49 27.21
N ALA A 68 2.71 5.24 28.52
CA ALA A 68 3.86 4.64 29.21
C ALA A 68 4.22 3.26 28.63
N ASP A 69 3.22 2.47 28.19
CA ASP A 69 3.43 1.17 27.55
C ASP A 69 3.23 1.22 26.03
N ALA A 70 3.24 2.42 25.43
CA ALA A 70 2.99 2.64 23.99
C ALA A 70 1.64 2.06 23.50
N LEU A 71 0.66 1.84 24.38
CA LEU A 71 -0.67 1.37 24.02
C LEU A 71 -1.47 2.49 23.33
N ARG A 72 -2.01 2.19 22.15
CA ARG A 72 -2.75 3.15 21.32
C ARG A 72 -4.01 2.51 20.75
N PRO A 73 -5.01 2.19 21.59
CA PRO A 73 -6.22 1.47 21.15
C PRO A 73 -7.06 2.22 20.12
N TRP A 74 -6.85 3.53 19.97
CA TRP A 74 -7.44 4.36 18.92
C TRP A 74 -6.74 4.25 17.56
N ARG A 75 -5.62 3.47 17.42
CA ARG A 75 -4.90 3.24 16.16
C ARG A 75 -5.04 1.80 15.73
N HIS A 76 -5.06 1.59 14.43
CA HIS A 76 -4.94 0.27 13.84
C HIS A 76 -3.85 0.29 12.75
N ARG A 77 -3.29 -0.87 12.48
CA ARG A 77 -2.46 -1.13 11.31
C ARG A 77 -3.04 -2.32 10.58
N SER A 78 -3.16 -2.20 9.26
CA SER A 78 -3.42 -3.37 8.44
C SER A 78 -2.23 -4.33 8.52
N TRP A 79 -2.50 -5.59 8.49
CA TRP A 79 -1.48 -6.62 8.35
C TRP A 79 -1.92 -7.57 7.23
N ILE A 80 -0.95 -8.19 6.58
CA ILE A 80 -1.18 -9.06 5.43
C ILE A 80 -1.14 -10.49 5.92
N PHE A 81 -2.23 -11.22 5.64
CA PHE A 81 -2.29 -12.65 5.81
C PHE A 81 -2.25 -13.30 4.42
N PRO A 82 -1.21 -14.08 4.09
CA PRO A 82 -1.10 -14.76 2.81
C PRO A 82 -2.23 -15.78 2.64
N ARG A 83 -3.14 -15.56 1.69
CA ARG A 83 -4.25 -16.49 1.38
C ARG A 83 -3.98 -17.35 0.15
N ASP A 84 -2.97 -17.01 -0.64
CA ASP A 84 -2.57 -17.79 -1.82
C ASP A 84 -1.80 -19.03 -1.36
N PRO A 85 -2.26 -20.25 -1.67
CA PRO A 85 -1.55 -21.49 -1.31
C PRO A 85 -0.11 -21.54 -1.84
N GLN A 86 0.15 -20.82 -2.95
CA GLN A 86 1.46 -20.71 -3.59
C GLN A 86 2.17 -19.38 -3.26
N PHE A 87 1.76 -18.72 -2.17
CA PHE A 87 2.28 -17.38 -1.83
C PHE A 87 3.80 -17.34 -1.76
N ALA A 88 4.40 -18.26 -1.02
CA ALA A 88 5.85 -18.32 -0.82
C ALA A 88 6.61 -18.52 -2.14
N GLU A 89 6.11 -19.39 -3.00
CA GLU A 89 6.72 -19.67 -4.30
C GLU A 89 6.64 -18.46 -5.25
N LYS A 90 5.44 -17.91 -5.43
CA LYS A 90 5.19 -16.75 -6.30
C LYS A 90 5.93 -15.51 -5.84
N ALA A 91 5.82 -15.16 -4.54
CA ALA A 91 6.54 -14.05 -3.95
C ALA A 91 8.05 -14.21 -4.10
N GLY A 92 8.53 -15.42 -3.83
CA GLY A 92 9.92 -15.73 -4.00
C GLY A 92 10.45 -15.56 -5.42
N ARG A 93 9.72 -15.99 -6.44
CA ARG A 93 10.11 -15.78 -7.85
C ARG A 93 10.23 -14.30 -8.20
N ILE A 94 9.33 -13.46 -7.69
CA ILE A 94 9.38 -12.01 -7.90
C ILE A 94 10.61 -11.41 -7.23
N LEU A 95 10.90 -11.78 -5.99
CA LEU A 95 12.07 -11.30 -5.26
C LEU A 95 13.37 -11.73 -5.94
N ASP A 96 13.42 -12.95 -6.50
CA ASP A 96 14.55 -13.40 -7.29
C ASP A 96 14.75 -12.53 -8.53
N LEU A 97 13.68 -12.23 -9.28
CA LEU A 97 13.74 -11.34 -10.44
C LEU A 97 14.24 -9.94 -10.06
N TYR A 98 13.83 -9.40 -8.91
CA TYR A 98 14.36 -8.13 -8.39
C TYR A 98 15.85 -8.22 -8.05
N GLY A 99 16.30 -9.38 -7.59
CA GLY A 99 17.72 -9.70 -7.40
C GLY A 99 18.47 -10.13 -8.67
N ARG A 100 17.86 -9.98 -9.87
CA ARG A 100 18.39 -10.44 -11.16
C ARG A 100 18.70 -11.94 -11.20
N VAL A 101 17.84 -12.77 -10.64
CA VAL A 101 17.94 -14.23 -10.65
C VAL A 101 16.65 -14.83 -11.20
N TRP A 102 16.76 -15.89 -11.99
CA TRP A 102 15.66 -16.73 -12.44
C TRP A 102 16.06 -18.20 -12.41
N GLU A 103 15.26 -19.01 -11.71
CA GLU A 103 15.52 -20.46 -11.55
C GLU A 103 16.99 -20.75 -11.11
N GLY A 104 17.48 -19.97 -10.13
CA GLY A 104 18.82 -20.12 -9.58
C GLY A 104 19.96 -19.56 -10.44
N ARG A 105 19.69 -18.99 -11.60
CA ARG A 105 20.68 -18.41 -12.51
C ARG A 105 20.58 -16.89 -12.58
N LYS A 106 21.72 -16.20 -12.60
CA LYS A 106 21.73 -14.74 -12.83
C LYS A 106 21.19 -14.39 -14.21
N LEU A 107 20.38 -13.33 -14.28
CA LEU A 107 19.91 -12.78 -15.54
C LEU A 107 21.06 -12.20 -16.35
N GLY A 108 21.07 -12.50 -17.66
CA GLY A 108 22.00 -11.92 -18.60
C GLY A 108 21.68 -10.46 -18.95
N LEU A 109 22.57 -9.83 -19.73
CA LEU A 109 22.42 -8.42 -20.15
C LEU A 109 21.22 -8.18 -21.07
N THR A 110 20.76 -9.23 -21.78
CA THR A 110 19.62 -9.18 -22.70
C THR A 110 18.33 -9.71 -22.06
N GLU A 111 18.25 -9.76 -20.74
CA GLU A 111 17.10 -10.21 -19.99
C GLU A 111 16.61 -9.09 -19.08
N PHE A 112 15.33 -8.73 -19.25
CA PHE A 112 14.72 -7.56 -18.61
C PHE A 112 13.56 -7.97 -17.73
N VAL A 113 13.28 -7.16 -16.71
CA VAL A 113 12.18 -7.36 -15.76
C VAL A 113 11.29 -6.14 -15.76
N ILE A 114 10.05 -6.32 -16.18
CA ILE A 114 9.02 -5.28 -16.25
C ILE A 114 7.98 -5.57 -15.15
N SER A 115 7.68 -4.59 -14.35
CA SER A 115 6.60 -4.56 -13.36
C SER A 115 5.47 -3.73 -13.95
N ALA A 116 4.28 -4.30 -14.15
CA ALA A 116 3.17 -3.61 -14.79
C ALA A 116 1.86 -3.82 -14.04
N ASP A 117 1.01 -2.79 -14.07
CA ASP A 117 -0.31 -2.79 -13.45
C ASP A 117 -1.18 -1.66 -14.01
N GLU A 118 -2.44 -1.58 -13.54
CA GLU A 118 -3.35 -0.50 -13.88
C GLU A 118 -3.83 0.31 -12.66
N LYS A 119 -3.73 1.63 -12.75
CA LYS A 119 -4.34 2.56 -11.81
C LYS A 119 -5.70 3.00 -12.35
N THR A 120 -6.74 2.39 -11.83
CA THR A 120 -8.12 2.64 -12.25
C THR A 120 -8.72 3.88 -11.57
N SER A 121 -9.86 4.35 -12.12
CA SER A 121 -10.71 5.40 -11.50
C SER A 121 -9.99 6.72 -11.21
N ILE A 122 -9.12 7.15 -12.11
CA ILE A 122 -8.53 8.49 -12.06
C ILE A 122 -9.59 9.49 -12.57
N GLN A 123 -10.35 10.04 -11.65
CA GLN A 123 -11.47 10.93 -11.98
C GLN A 123 -10.96 12.32 -12.37
N ALA A 124 -11.49 12.84 -13.50
CA ALA A 124 -11.43 14.27 -13.79
C ALA A 124 -12.50 14.97 -12.93
N ARG A 125 -12.04 15.82 -12.00
CA ARG A 125 -12.88 16.57 -11.07
C ARG A 125 -12.65 18.05 -11.31
N GLN A 126 -13.65 18.76 -11.80
CA GLN A 126 -13.61 20.20 -12.00
C GLN A 126 -14.18 20.90 -10.78
N ARG A 127 -13.42 21.82 -10.21
CA ARG A 127 -13.88 22.73 -9.17
C ARG A 127 -14.39 24.04 -9.76
N LYS A 128 -15.27 24.72 -9.06
CA LYS A 128 -15.80 26.01 -9.48
C LYS A 128 -14.77 27.12 -9.28
N HIS A 129 -14.03 27.05 -8.17
CA HIS A 129 -13.02 28.04 -7.81
C HIS A 129 -11.63 27.43 -7.87
N PHE A 130 -10.66 28.24 -8.29
CA PHE A 130 -9.27 27.82 -8.32
C PHE A 130 -8.73 27.55 -6.90
N PRO A 131 -7.80 26.60 -6.75
CA PRO A 131 -7.09 26.40 -5.50
C PRO A 131 -6.39 27.68 -5.03
N LEU A 132 -6.47 27.96 -3.74
CA LEU A 132 -5.74 29.09 -3.14
C LEU A 132 -4.32 28.63 -2.78
N PRO A 133 -3.28 29.38 -3.18
CA PRO A 133 -1.91 29.01 -2.87
C PRO A 133 -1.65 29.01 -1.37
N PRO A 134 -0.60 28.32 -0.89
CA PRO A 134 -0.19 28.41 0.50
C PRO A 134 0.27 29.81 0.86
N ALA A 135 0.01 30.21 2.12
CA ALA A 135 0.47 31.47 2.70
C ALA A 135 1.09 31.19 4.09
N PRO A 136 1.81 32.16 4.72
CA PRO A 136 2.37 31.96 6.05
C PRO A 136 1.32 31.46 7.06
N GLY A 137 1.56 30.27 7.66
CA GLY A 137 0.63 29.63 8.57
C GLY A 137 -0.61 28.97 7.95
N LEU A 138 -0.77 29.05 6.63
CA LEU A 138 -1.93 28.49 5.91
C LEU A 138 -1.47 27.51 4.82
N PRO A 139 -1.95 26.25 4.84
CA PRO A 139 -1.72 25.32 3.75
C PRO A 139 -2.49 25.76 2.49
N MET A 140 -2.13 25.20 1.33
CA MET A 140 -2.93 25.32 0.10
C MET A 140 -4.36 24.87 0.39
N ARG A 141 -5.35 25.64 -0.05
CA ARG A 141 -6.77 25.36 0.11
C ARG A 141 -7.41 25.00 -1.22
N VAL A 142 -8.20 23.96 -1.21
CA VAL A 142 -8.87 23.42 -2.40
C VAL A 142 -10.35 23.33 -2.09
N GLU A 143 -11.20 23.80 -3.02
CA GLU A 143 -12.65 23.72 -2.87
C GLU A 143 -13.10 22.26 -2.69
N HIS A 144 -14.04 22.03 -1.77
CA HIS A 144 -14.54 20.70 -1.46
C HIS A 144 -15.47 20.16 -2.56
N GLU A 145 -16.32 21.02 -3.11
CA GLU A 145 -17.28 20.66 -4.14
C GLU A 145 -16.63 20.56 -5.52
N TYR A 146 -17.09 19.62 -6.32
CA TYR A 146 -16.61 19.41 -7.68
C TYR A 146 -17.64 18.73 -8.58
N LYS A 147 -17.54 18.95 -9.89
CA LYS A 147 -18.22 18.17 -10.93
C LYS A 147 -17.30 17.05 -11.43
N ARG A 148 -17.88 15.91 -11.79
CA ARG A 148 -17.16 14.78 -12.38
C ARG A 148 -17.31 14.80 -13.89
N HIS A 149 -16.19 14.64 -14.60
CA HIS A 149 -16.13 14.62 -16.07
C HIS A 149 -15.63 13.28 -16.62
N GLY A 150 -15.85 12.18 -15.88
CA GLY A 150 -15.40 10.84 -16.23
C GLY A 150 -14.14 10.42 -15.50
N ALA A 151 -13.57 9.29 -15.90
CA ALA A 151 -12.37 8.75 -15.29
C ALA A 151 -11.52 8.02 -16.33
N TRP A 152 -10.21 8.11 -16.18
CA TRP A 152 -9.22 7.30 -16.88
C TRP A 152 -8.79 6.08 -16.06
N THR A 153 -8.41 5.04 -16.77
CA THR A 153 -7.54 3.97 -16.29
C THR A 153 -6.16 4.22 -16.89
N TYR A 154 -5.16 4.39 -16.05
CA TYR A 154 -3.78 4.54 -16.48
C TYR A 154 -3.06 3.21 -16.32
N LEU A 155 -2.68 2.58 -17.43
CA LEU A 155 -1.86 1.38 -17.45
C LEU A 155 -0.40 1.81 -17.54
N ALA A 156 0.44 1.22 -16.71
CA ALA A 156 1.86 1.55 -16.71
C ALA A 156 2.75 0.31 -16.53
N ALA A 157 3.95 0.41 -17.09
CA ALA A 157 4.99 -0.60 -17.04
C ALA A 157 6.32 0.05 -16.64
N TRP A 158 7.01 -0.57 -15.70
CA TRP A 158 8.25 -0.11 -15.11
C TRP A 158 9.35 -1.13 -15.32
N ASP A 159 10.42 -0.74 -16.00
CA ASP A 159 11.64 -1.57 -16.03
C ASP A 159 12.36 -1.46 -14.68
N VAL A 160 12.36 -2.56 -13.96
CA VAL A 160 12.83 -2.66 -12.59
C VAL A 160 14.31 -2.29 -12.45
N HIS A 161 15.12 -2.62 -13.45
CA HIS A 161 16.56 -2.46 -13.38
C HIS A 161 17.11 -1.27 -14.16
N GLN A 162 16.36 -0.75 -15.14
CA GLN A 162 16.77 0.41 -15.90
C GLN A 162 16.09 1.70 -15.46
N GLY A 163 15.01 1.61 -14.68
CA GLY A 163 14.25 2.79 -14.28
C GLY A 163 13.53 3.46 -15.44
N ARG A 164 13.08 2.67 -16.45
CA ARG A 164 12.30 3.17 -17.58
C ARG A 164 10.82 2.97 -17.33
N LEU A 165 10.05 3.99 -17.66
CA LEU A 165 8.61 4.03 -17.45
C LEU A 165 7.88 4.11 -18.79
N PHE A 166 6.86 3.30 -18.93
CA PHE A 166 5.93 3.31 -20.05
C PHE A 166 4.51 3.42 -19.51
N GLY A 167 3.62 4.05 -20.23
CA GLY A 167 2.23 4.11 -19.78
C GLY A 167 1.31 4.74 -20.80
N ARG A 168 0.01 4.50 -20.62
CA ARG A 168 -1.05 4.99 -21.47
C ARG A 168 -2.36 5.15 -20.70
N CYS A 169 -3.16 6.11 -21.09
CA CYS A 169 -4.50 6.30 -20.56
C CYS A 169 -5.52 5.56 -21.42
N GLU A 170 -6.44 4.84 -20.79
CA GLU A 170 -7.49 4.07 -21.44
C GLU A 170 -8.83 4.30 -20.73
N VAL A 171 -9.91 4.25 -21.48
CA VAL A 171 -11.26 4.40 -20.90
C VAL A 171 -11.60 3.25 -19.96
N LYS A 172 -11.09 2.06 -20.27
CA LYS A 172 -11.33 0.82 -19.52
C LYS A 172 -10.04 0.01 -19.42
N ASN A 173 -9.88 -0.76 -18.35
CA ASN A 173 -8.93 -1.85 -18.30
C ASN A 173 -9.45 -3.04 -19.13
N GLY A 174 -8.58 -3.99 -19.43
CA GLY A 174 -8.93 -5.22 -20.12
C GLY A 174 -7.84 -5.74 -21.04
N ILE A 175 -8.15 -6.80 -21.78
CA ILE A 175 -7.18 -7.49 -22.64
C ILE A 175 -6.59 -6.56 -23.70
N GLY A 176 -7.42 -5.78 -24.39
CA GLY A 176 -6.96 -4.87 -25.44
C GLY A 176 -5.97 -3.82 -24.95
N PRO A 177 -6.35 -2.99 -23.96
CA PRO A 177 -5.45 -2.01 -23.33
C PRO A 177 -4.14 -2.60 -22.79
N THR A 178 -4.22 -3.76 -22.12
CA THR A 178 -3.03 -4.46 -21.63
C THR A 178 -2.12 -4.90 -22.79
N ASP A 179 -2.69 -5.52 -23.84
CA ASP A 179 -1.93 -5.94 -25.00
C ASP A 179 -1.30 -4.75 -25.76
N GLN A 180 -1.96 -3.60 -25.77
CA GLN A 180 -1.40 -2.38 -26.36
C GLN A 180 -0.21 -1.87 -25.54
N LEU A 181 -0.31 -1.79 -24.21
CA LEU A 181 0.82 -1.40 -23.36
C LEU A 181 2.01 -2.33 -23.57
N VAL A 182 1.77 -3.66 -23.56
CA VAL A 182 2.84 -4.65 -23.77
C VAL A 182 3.44 -4.49 -25.18
N GLY A 183 2.59 -4.28 -26.20
CA GLY A 183 3.03 -4.04 -27.58
C GLY A 183 3.90 -2.79 -27.70
N ASP A 184 3.51 -1.68 -27.05
CA ASP A 184 4.27 -0.42 -27.05
C ASP A 184 5.67 -0.61 -26.44
N VAL A 185 5.79 -1.40 -25.39
CA VAL A 185 7.10 -1.71 -24.77
C VAL A 185 7.89 -2.69 -25.65
N MET A 186 7.29 -3.79 -26.08
CA MET A 186 7.97 -4.84 -26.82
C MET A 186 8.37 -4.44 -28.26
N ALA A 187 7.82 -3.34 -28.79
CA ALA A 187 8.23 -2.76 -30.06
C ALA A 187 9.54 -1.96 -29.97
N GLN A 188 9.98 -1.60 -28.76
CA GLN A 188 11.15 -0.75 -28.54
C GLN A 188 12.37 -1.57 -28.15
N GLU A 189 13.55 -1.06 -28.54
CA GLU A 189 14.81 -1.58 -28.01
C GLU A 189 15.04 -1.10 -26.56
N PRO A 190 15.61 -1.95 -25.73
CA PRO A 190 16.22 -3.26 -25.99
C PRO A 190 15.24 -4.45 -25.87
N TYR A 191 13.96 -4.24 -25.63
CA TYR A 191 12.99 -5.32 -25.33
C TYR A 191 12.64 -6.15 -26.58
N LYS A 192 12.61 -5.49 -27.74
CA LYS A 192 12.33 -6.12 -29.02
C LYS A 192 13.34 -7.23 -29.35
N SER A 193 14.63 -6.96 -29.16
CA SER A 193 15.72 -7.88 -29.42
C SER A 193 16.14 -8.70 -28.20
N ALA A 194 15.46 -8.52 -27.06
CA ALA A 194 15.78 -9.20 -25.81
C ALA A 194 15.65 -10.73 -25.94
N ARG A 195 16.54 -11.45 -25.25
CA ARG A 195 16.41 -12.90 -25.09
C ARG A 195 15.15 -13.27 -24.32
N ARG A 196 14.85 -12.54 -23.23
CA ARG A 196 13.64 -12.70 -22.42
C ARG A 196 13.26 -11.38 -21.77
N VAL A 197 11.95 -11.13 -21.68
CA VAL A 197 11.37 -10.03 -20.92
C VAL A 197 10.35 -10.62 -19.94
N PHE A 198 10.67 -10.55 -18.67
CA PHE A 198 9.79 -11.00 -17.59
C PHE A 198 8.77 -9.90 -17.27
N TRP A 199 7.49 -10.23 -17.33
CA TRP A 199 6.40 -9.32 -17.00
C TRP A 199 5.77 -9.73 -15.68
N ILE A 200 6.01 -8.95 -14.64
CA ILE A 200 5.38 -9.11 -13.33
C ILE A 200 4.05 -8.37 -13.36
N MET A 201 2.96 -9.10 -13.22
CA MET A 201 1.59 -8.59 -13.26
C MET A 201 0.75 -9.23 -12.17
N ASP A 202 -0.35 -8.57 -11.78
CA ASP A 202 -1.30 -9.14 -10.84
C ASP A 202 -2.16 -10.26 -11.47
N ASN A 203 -3.16 -10.75 -10.73
CA ASN A 203 -4.08 -11.78 -11.22
C ASN A 203 -5.38 -11.18 -11.80
N CYS A 204 -5.35 -9.98 -12.40
CA CYS A 204 -6.49 -9.41 -13.09
C CYS A 204 -6.94 -10.31 -14.26
N SER A 205 -8.22 -10.26 -14.59
CA SER A 205 -8.83 -11.11 -15.62
C SER A 205 -8.18 -10.95 -17.01
N ALA A 206 -7.57 -9.79 -17.29
CA ALA A 206 -6.93 -9.50 -18.57
C ALA A 206 -5.68 -10.34 -18.82
N HIS A 207 -4.97 -10.74 -17.77
CA HIS A 207 -3.69 -11.45 -17.87
C HIS A 207 -3.59 -12.70 -16.98
N ARG A 208 -4.71 -13.14 -16.38
CA ARG A 208 -4.75 -14.33 -15.53
C ARG A 208 -4.88 -15.63 -16.32
N GLY A 209 -4.18 -16.66 -15.85
CA GLY A 209 -4.36 -18.05 -16.27
C GLY A 209 -3.65 -18.40 -17.59
N GLN A 210 -3.76 -19.66 -17.99
CA GLN A 210 -3.02 -20.21 -19.13
C GLN A 210 -3.37 -19.55 -20.48
N LYS A 211 -4.63 -19.15 -20.67
CA LYS A 211 -5.05 -18.45 -21.90
C LYS A 211 -4.29 -17.13 -22.09
N ALA A 212 -4.08 -16.39 -21.01
CA ALA A 212 -3.28 -15.16 -21.06
C ALA A 212 -1.81 -15.46 -21.36
N VAL A 213 -1.22 -16.44 -20.69
CA VAL A 213 0.17 -16.87 -20.93
C VAL A 213 0.37 -17.30 -22.41
N GLN A 214 -0.57 -18.08 -22.96
CA GLN A 214 -0.52 -18.48 -24.38
C GLN A 214 -0.64 -17.29 -25.31
N ARG A 215 -1.57 -16.35 -25.06
CA ARG A 215 -1.74 -15.13 -25.85
C ARG A 215 -0.45 -14.30 -25.89
N PHE A 216 0.19 -14.09 -24.73
CA PHE A 216 1.46 -13.36 -24.64
C PHE A 216 2.57 -14.07 -25.43
N ARG A 217 2.73 -15.38 -25.28
CA ARG A 217 3.73 -16.16 -26.01
C ARG A 217 3.54 -16.14 -27.53
N LEU A 218 2.29 -16.14 -27.98
CA LEU A 218 1.99 -16.06 -29.42
C LEU A 218 2.31 -14.68 -30.00
N LYS A 219 2.01 -13.60 -29.25
CA LYS A 219 2.26 -12.24 -29.73
C LYS A 219 3.70 -11.80 -29.52
N TRP A 220 4.31 -12.18 -28.40
CA TRP A 220 5.67 -11.81 -28.01
C TRP A 220 6.42 -13.03 -27.48
N PRO A 221 7.05 -13.82 -28.36
CA PRO A 221 7.65 -15.12 -28.00
C PRO A 221 8.74 -15.05 -26.91
N ASN A 222 9.37 -13.89 -26.75
CA ASN A 222 10.41 -13.64 -25.75
C ASN A 222 9.85 -13.15 -24.40
N THR A 223 8.52 -13.12 -24.19
CA THR A 223 7.92 -12.75 -22.92
C THR A 223 7.75 -13.94 -21.99
N VAL A 224 7.95 -13.68 -20.70
CA VAL A 224 7.65 -14.60 -19.59
C VAL A 224 6.73 -13.89 -18.61
N LEU A 225 5.47 -14.32 -18.54
CA LEU A 225 4.49 -13.74 -17.64
C LEU A 225 4.65 -14.34 -16.22
N VAL A 226 4.82 -13.49 -15.23
CA VAL A 226 5.02 -13.85 -13.81
C VAL A 226 3.93 -13.19 -12.99
N HIS A 227 3.05 -13.98 -12.40
CA HIS A 227 1.94 -13.45 -11.61
C HIS A 227 2.34 -13.21 -10.15
N THR A 228 1.86 -12.10 -9.58
CA THR A 228 1.94 -11.87 -8.14
C THR A 228 1.07 -12.88 -7.38
N PRO A 229 1.34 -13.17 -6.10
CA PRO A 229 0.39 -13.88 -5.28
C PRO A 229 -0.93 -13.12 -5.16
N ILE A 230 -2.03 -13.83 -4.92
CA ILE A 230 -3.35 -13.22 -4.72
C ILE A 230 -3.28 -12.24 -3.51
N HIS A 231 -3.82 -11.04 -3.68
CA HIS A 231 -3.80 -9.95 -2.68
C HIS A 231 -2.39 -9.48 -2.26
N ALA A 232 -1.41 -9.59 -3.14
CA ALA A 232 -0.04 -9.16 -2.91
C ALA A 232 0.44 -8.11 -3.93
N SER A 233 -0.40 -7.16 -4.32
CA SER A 233 -0.03 -6.05 -5.21
C SER A 233 1.16 -5.23 -4.68
N TRP A 234 1.34 -5.17 -3.36
CA TRP A 234 2.48 -4.52 -2.74
C TRP A 234 3.86 -5.10 -3.16
N LEU A 235 3.92 -6.32 -3.70
CA LEU A 235 5.11 -6.89 -4.32
C LEU A 235 5.37 -6.34 -5.72
N ASN A 236 4.40 -5.65 -6.34
CA ASN A 236 4.54 -5.11 -7.68
C ASN A 236 5.15 -3.70 -7.62
N GLN A 237 6.39 -3.52 -8.10
CA GLN A 237 7.12 -2.25 -7.97
C GLN A 237 6.43 -1.06 -8.65
N ILE A 238 5.61 -1.27 -9.67
CA ILE A 238 4.87 -0.18 -10.33
C ILE A 238 3.95 0.56 -9.36
N GLU A 239 3.51 -0.07 -8.28
CA GLU A 239 2.69 0.56 -7.23
C GLU A 239 3.43 1.70 -6.50
N ILE A 240 4.76 1.64 -6.45
CA ILE A 240 5.58 2.74 -5.93
C ILE A 240 5.41 3.97 -6.82
N TYR A 241 5.52 3.78 -8.13
CA TYR A 241 5.29 4.86 -9.08
C TYR A 241 3.86 5.39 -9.01
N PHE A 242 2.84 4.53 -8.92
CA PHE A 242 1.46 4.97 -8.75
C PHE A 242 1.25 5.80 -7.49
N SER A 243 1.94 5.48 -6.42
CA SER A 243 1.94 6.29 -5.20
C SER A 243 2.59 7.66 -5.41
N ILE A 244 3.68 7.73 -6.18
CA ILE A 244 4.36 8.98 -6.55
C ILE A 244 3.44 9.83 -7.43
N LEU A 245 2.90 9.26 -8.50
CA LEU A 245 1.94 9.92 -9.40
C LEU A 245 0.74 10.47 -8.61
N GLN A 246 0.16 9.67 -7.71
CA GLN A 246 -0.96 10.09 -6.88
C GLN A 246 -0.64 11.34 -6.06
N ARG A 247 0.50 11.35 -5.39
CA ARG A 247 0.89 12.46 -4.51
C ARG A 247 1.35 13.70 -5.26
N LYS A 248 2.02 13.54 -6.38
CA LYS A 248 2.70 14.64 -7.09
C LYS A 248 1.84 15.28 -8.18
N ALA A 249 1.02 14.49 -8.88
CA ALA A 249 0.27 14.95 -10.04
C ALA A 249 -1.26 14.86 -9.88
N LEU A 250 -1.76 13.89 -9.08
CA LEU A 250 -3.18 13.62 -8.94
C LEU A 250 -3.77 14.09 -7.61
N THR A 251 -3.03 14.81 -6.79
CA THR A 251 -3.54 15.36 -5.52
C THR A 251 -3.10 16.81 -5.38
N PRO A 252 -4.06 17.76 -5.33
CA PRO A 252 -5.51 17.57 -5.51
C PRO A 252 -5.86 17.26 -6.96
N LYS A 253 -6.90 16.44 -7.18
CA LYS A 253 -7.45 16.20 -8.52
C LYS A 253 -8.30 17.40 -8.90
N ASP A 254 -7.85 18.19 -9.86
CA ASP A 254 -8.58 19.33 -10.39
C ASP A 254 -8.33 19.41 -11.90
N PHE A 255 -9.30 18.91 -12.67
CA PHE A 255 -9.23 18.80 -14.12
C PHE A 255 -10.59 19.14 -14.72
N SER A 256 -10.61 20.06 -15.66
CA SER A 256 -11.83 20.53 -16.31
C SER A 256 -12.46 19.46 -17.23
N CYS A 257 -11.63 18.54 -17.74
CA CYS A 257 -12.07 17.45 -18.63
C CYS A 257 -11.11 16.25 -18.56
N LEU A 258 -11.47 15.17 -19.24
CA LEU A 258 -10.63 13.98 -19.34
C LEU A 258 -9.31 14.23 -20.07
N ALA A 259 -9.33 15.06 -21.11
CA ALA A 259 -8.11 15.39 -21.87
C ALA A 259 -7.06 16.09 -21.00
N GLU A 260 -7.46 17.03 -20.13
CA GLU A 260 -6.54 17.69 -19.20
C GLU A 260 -5.96 16.70 -18.16
N ALA A 261 -6.79 15.76 -17.69
CA ALA A 261 -6.31 14.72 -16.78
C ALA A 261 -5.29 13.80 -17.45
N GLU A 262 -5.51 13.42 -18.71
CA GLU A 262 -4.57 12.64 -19.52
C GLU A 262 -3.28 13.38 -19.76
N GLU A 263 -3.35 14.64 -20.19
CA GLU A 263 -2.16 15.48 -20.40
C GLU A 263 -1.32 15.59 -19.12
N ARG A 264 -1.96 15.76 -17.97
CA ARG A 264 -1.29 15.79 -16.67
C ARG A 264 -0.59 14.48 -16.34
N ILE A 265 -1.24 13.35 -16.60
CA ILE A 265 -0.67 12.01 -16.33
C ILE A 265 0.53 11.75 -17.22
N LEU A 266 0.38 11.94 -18.54
CA LEU A 266 1.43 11.69 -19.51
C LEU A 266 2.56 12.72 -19.42
N GLY A 267 2.24 13.99 -19.15
CA GLY A 267 3.22 15.03 -18.85
C GLY A 267 4.05 14.72 -17.62
N PHE A 268 3.40 14.23 -16.55
CA PHE A 268 4.11 13.77 -15.36
C PHE A 268 4.98 12.54 -15.65
N GLN A 269 4.50 11.58 -16.43
CA GLN A 269 5.29 10.43 -16.87
C GLN A 269 6.58 10.87 -17.57
N SER A 270 6.48 11.80 -18.53
CA SER A 270 7.63 12.33 -19.27
C SER A 270 8.60 13.09 -18.36
N HIS A 271 8.07 13.91 -17.44
CA HIS A 271 8.88 14.61 -16.44
C HIS A 271 9.59 13.62 -15.50
N TYR A 272 8.86 12.62 -14.99
CA TYR A 272 9.43 11.64 -14.07
C TYR A 272 10.51 10.80 -14.75
N GLN A 273 10.34 10.43 -16.01
CA GLN A 273 11.33 9.65 -16.78
C GLN A 273 12.71 10.33 -16.84
N GLN A 274 12.78 11.67 -16.80
CA GLN A 274 14.06 12.40 -16.82
C GLN A 274 14.88 12.22 -15.54
N ILE A 275 14.21 11.93 -14.42
CA ILE A 275 14.83 11.78 -13.09
C ILE A 275 14.70 10.36 -12.53
N ALA A 276 14.06 9.48 -13.29
CA ALA A 276 13.78 8.12 -12.86
C ALA A 276 15.07 7.31 -12.66
N LYS A 277 15.11 6.55 -11.58
CA LYS A 277 16.16 5.58 -11.26
C LYS A 277 15.49 4.31 -10.78
N PRO A 278 16.11 3.13 -10.92
CA PRO A 278 15.61 1.90 -10.30
C PRO A 278 15.24 2.12 -8.84
N PHE A 279 14.09 1.57 -8.43
CA PHE A 279 13.68 1.65 -7.03
C PHE A 279 14.61 0.81 -6.16
N GLU A 280 14.99 1.34 -5.02
CA GLU A 280 15.69 0.60 -3.99
C GLU A 280 14.69 -0.34 -3.29
N TRP A 281 14.75 -1.61 -3.64
CA TRP A 281 13.86 -2.62 -3.10
C TRP A 281 14.49 -3.32 -1.90
N THR A 282 13.90 -3.13 -0.73
CA THR A 282 14.48 -3.58 0.54
C THR A 282 13.90 -4.90 1.07
N PHE A 283 12.70 -5.31 0.60
CA PHE A 283 12.09 -6.55 1.05
C PHE A 283 12.72 -7.76 0.35
N THR A 284 13.39 -8.61 1.13
CA THR A 284 14.21 -9.71 0.63
C THR A 284 13.56 -11.08 0.81
N ARG A 285 14.19 -12.14 0.28
CA ARG A 285 13.81 -13.54 0.56
C ARG A 285 13.80 -13.85 2.06
N ARG A 286 14.74 -13.28 2.84
CA ARG A 286 14.80 -13.43 4.29
C ARG A 286 13.58 -12.80 4.96
N ASP A 287 13.19 -11.62 4.52
CA ASP A 287 12.02 -10.93 5.06
C ASP A 287 10.73 -11.69 4.73
N LEU A 288 10.65 -12.29 3.55
CA LEU A 288 9.56 -13.19 3.17
C LEU A 288 9.47 -14.39 4.13
N GLN A 289 10.60 -15.03 4.44
CA GLN A 289 10.63 -16.16 5.36
C GLN A 289 10.15 -15.74 6.76
N VAL A 290 10.65 -14.63 7.29
CA VAL A 290 10.20 -14.07 8.58
C VAL A 290 8.70 -13.76 8.57
N LEU A 291 8.16 -13.26 7.46
CA LEU A 291 6.73 -13.01 7.31
C LEU A 291 5.91 -14.31 7.39
N LEU A 292 6.35 -15.35 6.70
CA LEU A 292 5.67 -16.65 6.67
C LEU A 292 5.70 -17.32 8.06
N GLU A 293 6.82 -17.32 8.73
CA GLU A 293 6.96 -17.85 10.10
C GLU A 293 6.03 -17.12 11.08
N LYS A 294 5.95 -15.78 11.00
CA LYS A 294 5.03 -14.99 11.84
C LYS A 294 3.56 -15.30 11.56
N THR A 295 3.19 -15.59 10.33
CA THR A 295 1.80 -15.94 9.98
C THR A 295 1.43 -17.33 10.47
N GLN A 296 2.30 -18.33 10.32
CA GLN A 296 2.08 -19.68 10.84
C GLN A 296 1.94 -19.69 12.37
N ASN A 297 2.79 -18.97 13.09
CA ASN A 297 2.70 -18.88 14.55
C ASN A 297 1.40 -18.21 15.02
N ARG A 298 0.84 -17.30 14.25
CA ARG A 298 -0.46 -16.66 14.57
C ARG A 298 -1.64 -17.55 14.29
N GLU A 299 -1.60 -18.38 13.24
CA GLU A 299 -2.63 -19.40 12.99
C GLU A 299 -2.68 -20.40 14.14
N LEU A 300 -1.54 -20.89 14.59
CA LEU A 300 -1.43 -21.81 15.73
C LEU A 300 -1.99 -21.18 17.02
N ALA A 301 -1.73 -19.89 17.25
CA ALA A 301 -2.23 -19.16 18.42
C ALA A 301 -3.74 -18.83 18.36
N GLN A 302 -4.39 -18.92 17.20
CA GLN A 302 -5.84 -18.72 17.04
C GLN A 302 -6.63 -20.04 17.15
N VAL A 303 -5.96 -21.17 17.02
CA VAL A 303 -6.55 -22.52 17.10
C VAL A 303 -6.38 -23.11 18.50
N ALA A 304 -5.51 -22.56 19.33
CA ALA A 304 -5.31 -22.90 20.74
C ALA A 304 -6.17 -21.99 21.64
#